data_7a05db8e30cba3b94d756853acfaafc4
#
_entry.id   7a05db8e30cba3b94d756853acfaafc4
#
_cell.length_a   1.000
_cell.length_b   1.000
_cell.length_c   1.000
_cell.angle_alpha   90.00
_cell.angle_beta   90.00
_cell.angle_gamma   90.00
#
_symmetry.space_group_name_H-M   'P 1'
#
loop_
_entity.id
_entity.type
_entity.pdbx_description
1 polymer ?
#
loop_
_entity_poly.entity_id
_entity_poly.type
_entity_poly.pdbx_seq_one_letter_code
_entity_poly.pdbx_strand_id
1 'polypeptide(L)'
;SGFLKRSESDYDVIGAGHASTSISAGLGIAEARRQLNEDYRVASIIGDGSMTGGLAFEGINNAGHLGKQFLVILNDNEMSISPNVGALSSYFTRLISNPLYNRVRNEFWDLTGKLPIAKSQTRTLIKKVEESLKGLIVPGILFDELGFRYFGPIDGHDLDMVISTLENIKDIQNPVLLHILTKKGKGMVSLNMKNREYHEDAIKFHAVKPNGKAAAPEKIKRKVIKETPVPSFQDVFGKLSCEIARNRNDTVCITAAMREGTGLVPYSKEFPDRYYDVGIAEGHGVTFASGLAAQGVRPIAAIYSTFLQRAYDHIIHDCAIQHLPVIFCMDRSGIAGEDGPTHHGSLDIAYLRCVQDMIVTAPKNGNEFRHLLYTALNINDKPFSIRYPKASAVLFDETGQMELLPIGSWETCKQGSDIAILAVGPMVYTALDVAKKMNDLGVSVEVVNCRFIKPMDIACLENIRSRFSRIITIEEGIINGGFGDGVSGWLLEAGFAGQLKRLGLPDTFVEHGSRDQILSILGLDSDGLLKTIQDMVDDKKEVHNF
;
A
#
# COMPACT_ATOMS: atom_id res chain seq x y z
N SER A 1 -3.55 5.20 16.98
CA SER A 1 -3.36 4.76 15.59
C SER A 1 -2.76 5.88 14.76
N GLY A 2 -1.98 5.54 13.71
CA GLY A 2 -1.50 6.49 12.71
C GLY A 2 -2.57 6.89 11.68
N PHE A 3 -3.68 6.18 11.66
CA PHE A 3 -4.80 6.34 10.74
C PHE A 3 -6.11 6.34 11.50
N LEU A 4 -7.18 6.89 10.91
CA LEU A 4 -8.52 6.93 11.52
C LEU A 4 -8.99 5.51 11.85
N LYS A 5 -9.47 5.32 13.08
CA LYS A 5 -9.93 4.01 13.59
C LYS A 5 -11.21 4.20 14.41
N ARG A 6 -12.30 3.58 14.00
CA ARG A 6 -13.63 3.70 14.63
C ARG A 6 -13.64 3.44 16.13
N SER A 7 -12.75 2.59 16.64
CA SER A 7 -12.66 2.27 18.06
C SER A 7 -11.94 3.34 18.91
N GLU A 8 -11.37 4.38 18.30
CA GLU A 8 -10.61 5.41 19.00
C GLU A 8 -11.43 6.68 19.27
N SER A 9 -12.48 6.95 18.48
CA SER A 9 -13.33 8.13 18.65
C SER A 9 -14.70 7.91 18.02
N ASP A 10 -15.73 8.47 18.65
CA ASP A 10 -17.10 8.52 18.08
C ASP A 10 -17.18 9.37 16.81
N TYR A 11 -16.21 10.26 16.60
CA TYR A 11 -16.10 11.08 15.38
C TYR A 11 -15.39 10.37 14.24
N ASP A 12 -14.70 9.27 14.50
CA ASP A 12 -14.06 8.43 13.47
C ASP A 12 -15.08 7.42 12.92
N VAL A 13 -16.12 7.91 12.28
CA VAL A 13 -17.28 7.12 11.84
C VAL A 13 -16.86 5.96 10.93
N ILE A 14 -15.80 6.17 10.12
CA ILE A 14 -15.20 5.14 9.27
C ILE A 14 -13.69 5.20 9.40
N GLY A 15 -13.04 4.02 9.51
CA GLY A 15 -11.58 3.91 9.48
C GLY A 15 -11.03 4.23 8.10
N ALA A 16 -9.87 4.84 8.04
CA ALA A 16 -9.20 5.19 6.78
C ALA A 16 -7.70 4.93 6.85
N GLY A 17 -7.19 4.17 5.90
CA GLY A 17 -5.76 3.93 5.67
C GLY A 17 -5.47 3.85 4.17
N HIS A 18 -6.50 3.48 3.39
CA HIS A 18 -6.49 3.54 1.93
C HIS A 18 -7.22 4.80 1.47
N ALA A 19 -6.61 5.61 0.65
CA ALA A 19 -7.15 6.87 0.17
C ALA A 19 -8.39 6.72 -0.73
N SER A 20 -9.07 7.83 -1.04
CA SER A 20 -10.17 7.95 -2.01
C SER A 20 -11.53 7.39 -1.57
N THR A 21 -11.68 6.89 -0.33
CA THR A 21 -12.90 6.22 0.14
C THR A 21 -13.92 7.16 0.79
N SER A 22 -13.49 8.35 1.25
CA SER A 22 -14.29 9.22 2.13
C SER A 22 -15.60 9.72 1.49
N ILE A 23 -15.60 10.02 0.19
CA ILE A 23 -16.79 10.53 -0.52
C ILE A 23 -17.86 9.44 -0.57
N SER A 24 -17.53 8.25 -1.05
CA SER A 24 -18.47 7.13 -1.14
C SER A 24 -19.01 6.71 0.24
N ALA A 25 -18.13 6.66 1.24
CA ALA A 25 -18.51 6.33 2.61
C ALA A 25 -19.44 7.39 3.21
N GLY A 26 -19.08 8.68 3.09
CA GLY A 26 -19.89 9.77 3.58
C GLY A 26 -21.25 9.89 2.89
N LEU A 27 -21.29 9.61 1.56
CA LEU A 27 -22.55 9.56 0.83
C LEU A 27 -23.47 8.45 1.37
N GLY A 28 -22.91 7.26 1.64
CA GLY A 28 -23.66 6.17 2.28
C GLY A 28 -24.22 6.56 3.66
N ILE A 29 -23.43 7.28 4.48
CA ILE A 29 -23.86 7.79 5.78
C ILE A 29 -24.98 8.84 5.61
N ALA A 30 -24.85 9.74 4.62
CA ALA A 30 -25.88 10.75 4.34
C ALA A 30 -27.21 10.11 3.91
N GLU A 31 -27.16 9.04 3.12
CA GLU A 31 -28.36 8.28 2.75
C GLU A 31 -28.94 7.48 3.92
N ALA A 32 -28.09 6.88 4.77
CA ALA A 32 -28.55 6.21 5.98
C ALA A 32 -29.29 7.16 6.92
N ARG A 33 -28.76 8.37 7.16
CA ARG A 33 -29.43 9.45 7.89
C ARG A 33 -30.84 9.69 7.37
N ARG A 34 -31.01 9.79 6.05
CA ARG A 34 -32.29 10.03 5.39
C ARG A 34 -33.26 8.86 5.61
N GLN A 35 -32.81 7.64 5.48
CA GLN A 35 -33.61 6.42 5.66
C GLN A 35 -34.08 6.26 7.12
N LEU A 36 -33.23 6.66 8.07
CA LEU A 36 -33.51 6.58 9.51
C LEU A 36 -34.27 7.81 10.04
N ASN A 37 -34.55 8.83 9.20
CA ASN A 37 -35.16 10.11 9.57
C ASN A 37 -34.39 10.84 10.67
N GLU A 38 -33.07 10.79 10.63
CA GLU A 38 -32.20 11.49 11.58
C GLU A 38 -31.79 12.87 11.06
N ASP A 39 -31.46 13.80 11.95
CA ASP A 39 -31.11 15.20 11.63
C ASP A 39 -29.70 15.54 12.11
N TYR A 40 -28.68 15.02 11.40
CA TYR A 40 -27.29 15.43 11.58
C TYR A 40 -26.66 15.82 10.21
N ARG A 41 -25.54 16.48 10.23
CA ARG A 41 -24.83 16.87 9.02
C ARG A 41 -23.72 15.86 8.72
N VAL A 42 -23.49 15.56 7.43
CA VAL A 42 -22.42 14.68 6.97
C VAL A 42 -21.45 15.48 6.12
N ALA A 43 -20.18 15.42 6.49
CA ALA A 43 -19.10 16.03 5.75
C ALA A 43 -18.00 14.98 5.49
N SER A 44 -17.58 14.84 4.24
CA SER A 44 -16.41 14.05 3.83
C SER A 44 -15.22 14.96 3.58
N ILE A 45 -14.10 14.68 4.21
CA ILE A 45 -12.85 15.38 3.96
C ILE A 45 -11.99 14.48 3.05
N ILE A 46 -11.49 15.06 1.96
CA ILE A 46 -10.63 14.36 0.99
C ILE A 46 -9.44 15.25 0.60
N GLY A 47 -8.24 14.66 0.54
CA GLY A 47 -7.07 15.36 0.01
C GLY A 47 -7.07 15.36 -1.52
N ASP A 48 -6.41 16.37 -2.12
CA ASP A 48 -6.25 16.53 -3.56
C ASP A 48 -5.56 15.32 -4.22
N GLY A 49 -4.52 14.74 -3.59
CA GLY A 49 -3.93 13.47 -4.02
C GLY A 49 -4.93 12.31 -4.03
N SER A 50 -5.80 12.24 -3.02
CA SER A 50 -6.85 11.20 -2.93
C SER A 50 -7.96 11.38 -3.97
N MET A 51 -8.15 12.58 -4.50
CA MET A 51 -9.07 12.86 -5.61
C MET A 51 -8.64 12.22 -6.93
N THR A 52 -7.39 11.79 -7.06
CA THR A 52 -6.90 11.13 -8.30
C THR A 52 -7.39 9.68 -8.43
N GLY A 53 -7.90 9.07 -7.36
CA GLY A 53 -8.44 7.71 -7.38
C GLY A 53 -9.83 7.62 -8.02
N GLY A 54 -10.08 6.56 -8.81
CA GLY A 54 -11.34 6.35 -9.52
C GLY A 54 -12.56 6.37 -8.60
N LEU A 55 -12.48 5.73 -7.43
CA LEU A 55 -13.56 5.68 -6.45
C LEU A 55 -14.03 7.08 -5.98
N ALA A 56 -13.13 8.07 -5.93
CA ALA A 56 -13.52 9.46 -5.61
C ALA A 56 -14.40 10.05 -6.71
N PHE A 57 -14.09 9.81 -8.00
CA PHE A 57 -14.91 10.24 -9.13
C PHE A 57 -16.25 9.52 -9.17
N GLU A 58 -16.27 8.21 -8.91
CA GLU A 58 -17.50 7.42 -8.81
C GLU A 58 -18.41 7.99 -7.70
N GLY A 59 -17.83 8.31 -6.53
CA GLY A 59 -18.53 8.92 -5.41
C GLY A 59 -19.12 10.30 -5.74
N ILE A 60 -18.34 11.18 -6.41
CA ILE A 60 -18.78 12.50 -6.86
C ILE A 60 -19.93 12.37 -7.87
N ASN A 61 -19.74 11.54 -8.89
CA ASN A 61 -20.77 11.31 -9.92
C ASN A 61 -22.10 10.83 -9.32
N ASN A 62 -22.04 9.89 -8.38
CA ASN A 62 -23.23 9.37 -7.70
C ASN A 62 -23.87 10.42 -6.78
N ALA A 63 -23.08 11.16 -6.02
CA ALA A 63 -23.57 12.21 -5.12
C ALA A 63 -24.29 13.33 -5.90
N GLY A 64 -23.74 13.74 -7.05
CA GLY A 64 -24.37 14.72 -7.92
C GLY A 64 -25.69 14.21 -8.51
N HIS A 65 -25.75 12.93 -8.95
CA HIS A 65 -26.96 12.30 -9.44
C HIS A 65 -28.06 12.24 -8.36
N LEU A 66 -27.72 11.90 -7.12
CA LEU A 66 -28.67 11.87 -6.01
C LEU A 66 -29.16 13.27 -5.63
N GLY A 67 -28.35 14.30 -5.83
CA GLY A 67 -28.72 15.70 -5.62
C GLY A 67 -29.15 16.05 -4.19
N LYS A 68 -28.66 15.33 -3.17
CA LYS A 68 -29.03 15.49 -1.77
C LYS A 68 -28.00 16.30 -0.98
N GLN A 69 -28.41 16.76 0.20
CA GLN A 69 -27.53 17.49 1.10
C GLN A 69 -26.33 16.62 1.53
N PHE A 70 -25.17 17.00 1.04
CA PHE A 70 -23.90 16.34 1.32
C PHE A 70 -22.74 17.32 1.14
N LEU A 71 -21.81 17.38 2.11
CA LEU A 71 -20.66 18.26 2.05
C LEU A 71 -19.40 17.46 1.76
N VAL A 72 -18.66 17.87 0.73
CA VAL A 72 -17.29 17.39 0.46
C VAL A 72 -16.33 18.55 0.72
N ILE A 73 -15.36 18.37 1.60
CA ILE A 73 -14.27 19.32 1.84
C ILE A 73 -13.03 18.80 1.13
N LEU A 74 -12.63 19.48 0.07
CA LEU A 74 -11.40 19.21 -0.64
C LEU A 74 -10.25 19.97 0.04
N ASN A 75 -9.38 19.23 0.72
CA ASN A 75 -8.18 19.76 1.37
C ASN A 75 -7.00 19.70 0.40
N ASP A 76 -6.74 20.80 -0.30
CA ASP A 76 -5.69 20.91 -1.30
C ASP A 76 -4.40 21.42 -0.67
N ASN A 77 -3.35 20.63 -0.73
CA ASN A 77 -2.01 21.00 -0.30
C ASN A 77 -0.93 20.68 -1.35
N GLU A 78 -1.35 20.40 -2.59
CA GLU A 78 -0.51 20.05 -3.74
C GLU A 78 0.37 18.80 -3.55
N MET A 79 0.08 18.00 -2.51
CA MET A 79 0.91 16.86 -2.10
C MET A 79 0.08 15.61 -1.78
N SER A 80 0.54 14.48 -2.33
CA SER A 80 0.26 13.15 -1.77
C SER A 80 1.41 12.72 -0.85
N ILE A 81 2.02 11.56 -1.05
CA ILE A 81 3.36 11.23 -0.48
C ILE A 81 4.44 12.03 -1.23
N SER A 82 4.31 12.12 -2.56
CA SER A 82 5.08 12.95 -3.49
C SER A 82 4.24 14.13 -3.98
N PRO A 83 4.79 15.10 -4.72
CA PRO A 83 4.00 16.08 -5.46
C PRO A 83 2.96 15.40 -6.33
N ASN A 84 1.73 15.92 -6.34
CA ASN A 84 0.64 15.34 -7.09
C ASN A 84 0.91 15.35 -8.60
N VAL A 85 0.42 14.32 -9.28
CA VAL A 85 0.56 14.14 -10.72
C VAL A 85 -0.81 14.17 -11.42
N GLY A 86 -0.81 14.40 -12.73
CA GLY A 86 -1.98 14.29 -13.58
C GLY A 86 -2.69 15.62 -13.86
N ALA A 87 -3.66 15.56 -14.79
CA ALA A 87 -4.38 16.74 -15.29
C ALA A 87 -5.21 17.43 -14.21
N LEU A 88 -5.76 16.67 -13.25
CA LEU A 88 -6.55 17.23 -12.16
C LEU A 88 -5.70 18.12 -11.24
N SER A 89 -4.49 17.68 -10.88
CA SER A 89 -3.55 18.50 -10.13
C SER A 89 -3.22 19.78 -10.87
N SER A 90 -2.92 19.68 -12.17
CA SER A 90 -2.68 20.85 -13.02
C SER A 90 -3.92 21.78 -13.13
N TYR A 91 -5.12 21.23 -13.06
CA TYR A 91 -6.35 22.00 -13.03
C TYR A 91 -6.47 22.79 -11.73
N PHE A 92 -6.25 22.18 -10.57
CA PHE A 92 -6.28 22.88 -9.27
C PHE A 92 -5.21 23.96 -9.19
N THR A 93 -3.97 23.67 -9.58
CA THR A 93 -2.89 24.69 -9.62
C THR A 93 -3.27 25.90 -10.50
N ARG A 94 -3.90 25.67 -11.67
CA ARG A 94 -4.40 26.78 -12.51
C ARG A 94 -5.52 27.58 -11.88
N LEU A 95 -6.40 26.92 -11.10
CA LEU A 95 -7.44 27.61 -10.34
C LEU A 95 -6.83 28.59 -9.32
N ILE A 96 -5.83 28.13 -8.58
CA ILE A 96 -5.18 28.91 -7.53
C ILE A 96 -4.37 30.08 -8.11
N SER A 97 -3.69 29.86 -9.24
CA SER A 97 -2.78 30.83 -9.86
C SER A 97 -3.45 31.88 -10.77
N ASN A 98 -4.77 31.78 -11.02
CA ASN A 98 -5.47 32.69 -11.92
C ASN A 98 -5.67 34.09 -11.29
N PRO A 99 -5.01 35.17 -11.80
CA PRO A 99 -5.10 36.50 -11.20
C PRO A 99 -6.50 37.12 -11.27
N LEU A 100 -7.26 36.78 -12.32
CA LEU A 100 -8.62 37.28 -12.49
C LEU A 100 -9.57 36.66 -11.46
N TYR A 101 -9.41 35.37 -11.22
CA TYR A 101 -10.12 34.67 -10.17
C TYR A 101 -9.85 35.25 -8.78
N ASN A 102 -8.58 35.48 -8.44
CA ASN A 102 -8.19 36.07 -7.16
C ASN A 102 -8.77 37.48 -6.97
N ARG A 103 -8.89 38.28 -8.04
CA ARG A 103 -9.49 39.62 -8.00
C ARG A 103 -11.02 39.54 -7.76
N VAL A 104 -11.74 38.72 -8.54
CA VAL A 104 -13.19 38.51 -8.39
C VAL A 104 -13.52 37.93 -7.03
N ARG A 105 -12.72 36.99 -6.54
CA ARG A 105 -12.87 36.41 -5.19
C ARG A 105 -12.78 37.49 -4.10
N ASN A 106 -11.77 38.34 -4.14
CA ASN A 106 -11.54 39.36 -3.13
C ASN A 106 -12.66 40.41 -3.15
N GLU A 107 -13.11 40.85 -4.34
CA GLU A 107 -14.23 41.77 -4.49
C GLU A 107 -15.56 41.16 -4.00
N PHE A 108 -15.79 39.88 -4.23
CA PHE A 108 -16.99 39.18 -3.77
C PHE A 108 -17.02 39.05 -2.23
N TRP A 109 -15.89 38.72 -1.61
CA TRP A 109 -15.79 38.61 -0.14
C TRP A 109 -15.89 39.97 0.55
N ASP A 110 -15.33 41.02 -0.02
CA ASP A 110 -15.47 42.39 0.49
C ASP A 110 -16.91 42.88 0.42
N LEU A 111 -17.69 42.45 -0.57
CA LEU A 111 -19.11 42.78 -0.72
C LEU A 111 -20.01 41.97 0.27
N THR A 112 -19.72 40.68 0.47
CA THR A 112 -20.53 39.82 1.34
C THR A 112 -20.26 40.07 2.82
N GLY A 113 -19.04 40.48 3.19
CA GLY A 113 -18.69 40.84 4.58
C GLY A 113 -19.28 42.17 5.07
N LYS A 114 -19.86 43.01 4.20
CA LYS A 114 -20.35 44.32 4.51
C LYS A 114 -21.87 44.54 4.39
N LEU A 115 -22.64 43.50 3.98
CA LEU A 115 -24.08 43.64 3.77
C LEU A 115 -24.90 42.91 4.85
N PRO A 116 -25.82 43.60 5.59
CA PRO A 116 -26.81 42.92 6.39
C PRO A 116 -27.80 42.19 5.47
N ILE A 117 -28.05 40.94 5.75
CA ILE A 117 -28.77 39.96 4.94
C ILE A 117 -30.21 40.42 4.64
N ALA A 118 -30.48 40.88 3.42
CA ALA A 118 -31.82 41.00 2.85
C ALA A 118 -32.05 39.89 1.82
N LYS A 119 -32.84 38.88 2.19
CA LYS A 119 -32.98 37.55 1.54
C LYS A 119 -33.47 37.53 0.07
N SER A 120 -33.92 38.59 -0.54
CA SER A 120 -34.53 38.56 -1.87
C SER A 120 -33.70 39.21 -3.01
N GLN A 121 -32.93 40.23 -2.69
CA GLN A 121 -32.13 40.93 -3.72
C GLN A 121 -30.78 40.29 -4.02
N THR A 122 -30.23 39.55 -3.06
CA THR A 122 -28.95 38.82 -3.19
C THR A 122 -29.03 37.70 -4.23
N ARG A 123 -30.17 37.02 -4.38
CA ARG A 123 -30.37 35.95 -5.39
C ARG A 123 -30.28 36.46 -6.83
N THR A 124 -30.78 37.69 -7.08
CA THR A 124 -30.76 38.28 -8.42
C THR A 124 -29.36 38.81 -8.78
N LEU A 125 -28.59 39.30 -7.80
CA LEU A 125 -27.21 39.72 -8.00
C LEU A 125 -26.30 38.51 -8.27
N ILE A 126 -26.45 37.45 -7.50
CA ILE A 126 -25.72 36.19 -7.69
C ILE A 126 -25.97 35.60 -9.09
N LYS A 127 -27.24 35.59 -9.54
CA LYS A 127 -27.59 35.12 -10.88
C LYS A 127 -27.01 35.98 -12.01
N LYS A 128 -26.95 37.30 -11.86
CA LYS A 128 -26.33 38.21 -12.84
C LYS A 128 -24.79 38.06 -12.89
N VAL A 129 -24.15 37.80 -11.76
CA VAL A 129 -22.71 37.53 -11.70
C VAL A 129 -22.41 36.16 -12.31
N GLU A 130 -23.22 35.12 -12.03
CA GLU A 130 -23.13 33.81 -12.70
C GLU A 130 -23.29 33.90 -14.21
N GLU A 131 -24.26 34.68 -14.71
CA GLU A 131 -24.50 34.86 -16.15
C GLU A 131 -23.38 35.65 -16.86
N SER A 132 -22.75 36.62 -16.15
CA SER A 132 -21.63 37.41 -16.69
C SER A 132 -20.31 36.63 -16.71
N LEU A 133 -20.16 35.61 -15.88
CA LEU A 133 -18.96 34.78 -15.77
C LEU A 133 -18.99 33.53 -16.67
N LYS A 134 -20.10 33.22 -17.34
CA LYS A 134 -20.23 32.07 -18.26
C LYS A 134 -19.28 32.10 -19.48
N GLY A 135 -18.57 33.20 -19.71
CA GLY A 135 -17.52 33.30 -20.74
C GLY A 135 -16.09 33.28 -20.22
N LEU A 136 -15.89 33.27 -18.91
CA LEU A 136 -14.59 33.18 -18.26
C LEU A 136 -14.43 31.76 -17.70
N ILE A 137 -13.22 31.22 -17.74
CA ILE A 137 -12.90 29.90 -17.13
C ILE A 137 -13.20 30.02 -15.62
N VAL A 138 -14.44 29.67 -15.23
CA VAL A 138 -14.88 29.70 -13.85
C VAL A 138 -14.27 28.51 -13.11
N PRO A 139 -13.55 28.73 -12.01
CA PRO A 139 -13.10 27.67 -11.14
C PRO A 139 -14.31 26.84 -10.67
N GLY A 140 -14.24 25.53 -10.80
CA GLY A 140 -15.30 24.65 -10.31
C GLY A 140 -16.30 24.19 -11.36
N ILE A 141 -16.25 24.65 -12.61
CA ILE A 141 -17.17 24.19 -13.69
C ILE A 141 -17.26 22.66 -13.73
N LEU A 142 -16.14 21.95 -13.55
CA LEU A 142 -16.15 20.49 -13.51
C LEU A 142 -17.09 19.93 -12.43
N PHE A 143 -17.07 20.52 -11.25
CA PHE A 143 -17.91 20.07 -10.12
C PHE A 143 -19.35 20.53 -10.26
N ASP A 144 -19.57 21.72 -10.83
CA ASP A 144 -20.92 22.22 -11.13
C ASP A 144 -21.63 21.33 -12.16
N GLU A 145 -20.94 20.92 -13.22
CA GLU A 145 -21.46 19.97 -14.21
C GLU A 145 -21.72 18.56 -13.61
N LEU A 146 -20.94 18.18 -12.58
CA LEU A 146 -21.17 16.97 -11.80
C LEU A 146 -22.25 17.13 -10.73
N GLY A 147 -22.98 18.25 -10.69
CA GLY A 147 -24.11 18.49 -9.78
C GLY A 147 -23.76 19.01 -8.40
N PHE A 148 -22.51 19.39 -8.15
CA PHE A 148 -22.07 20.03 -6.92
C PHE A 148 -22.12 21.55 -7.01
N ARG A 149 -22.42 22.20 -5.91
CA ARG A 149 -22.17 23.64 -5.77
C ARG A 149 -20.75 23.82 -5.24
N TYR A 150 -19.89 24.43 -6.05
CA TYR A 150 -18.50 24.67 -5.69
C TYR A 150 -18.33 25.96 -4.91
N PHE A 151 -17.56 25.91 -3.80
CA PHE A 151 -17.14 27.07 -2.99
C PHE A 151 -15.63 27.03 -2.77
N GLY A 152 -14.98 28.15 -2.92
CA GLY A 152 -13.53 28.27 -2.70
C GLY A 152 -12.74 28.56 -4.00
N PRO A 153 -11.41 28.37 -3.99
CA PRO A 153 -10.62 27.98 -2.82
C PRO A 153 -10.51 29.08 -1.75
N ILE A 154 -10.48 28.68 -0.48
CA ILE A 154 -10.26 29.57 0.67
C ILE A 154 -9.01 29.14 1.44
N ASP A 155 -8.43 30.05 2.25
CA ASP A 155 -7.30 29.67 3.14
C ASP A 155 -7.81 28.78 4.29
N GLY A 156 -7.42 27.52 4.28
CA GLY A 156 -7.77 26.54 5.30
C GLY A 156 -7.08 26.76 6.65
N HIS A 157 -6.11 27.67 6.74
CA HIS A 157 -5.48 28.07 7.99
C HIS A 157 -6.13 29.32 8.62
N ASP A 158 -7.03 29.98 7.92
CA ASP A 158 -7.89 31.05 8.47
C ASP A 158 -9.17 30.39 9.01
N LEU A 159 -9.16 30.06 10.30
CA LEU A 159 -10.28 29.37 10.96
C LEU A 159 -11.57 30.19 10.97
N ASP A 160 -11.47 31.51 11.09
CA ASP A 160 -12.64 32.40 11.10
C ASP A 160 -13.33 32.37 9.74
N MET A 161 -12.56 32.41 8.65
CA MET A 161 -13.06 32.26 7.29
C MET A 161 -13.67 30.87 7.05
N VAL A 162 -13.03 29.80 7.50
CA VAL A 162 -13.54 28.42 7.35
C VAL A 162 -14.86 28.26 8.10
N ILE A 163 -14.94 28.71 9.36
CA ILE A 163 -16.15 28.62 10.18
C ILE A 163 -17.29 29.41 9.54
N SER A 164 -17.06 30.68 9.20
CA SER A 164 -18.06 31.54 8.54
C SER A 164 -18.57 30.91 7.24
N THR A 165 -17.67 30.33 6.42
CA THR A 165 -18.07 29.65 5.19
C THR A 165 -18.94 28.43 5.48
N LEU A 166 -18.54 27.58 6.42
CA LEU A 166 -19.33 26.41 6.82
C LEU A 166 -20.72 26.79 7.35
N GLU A 167 -20.82 27.85 8.14
CA GLU A 167 -22.09 28.38 8.62
C GLU A 167 -23.01 28.82 7.47
N ASN A 168 -22.45 29.42 6.42
CA ASN A 168 -23.23 29.90 5.27
C ASN A 168 -23.70 28.76 4.34
N ILE A 169 -22.95 27.65 4.26
CA ILE A 169 -23.27 26.55 3.34
C ILE A 169 -24.02 25.38 4.00
N LYS A 170 -24.04 25.30 5.34
CA LYS A 170 -24.60 24.15 6.11
C LYS A 170 -26.04 23.79 5.79
N ASP A 171 -26.85 24.73 5.31
CA ASP A 171 -28.28 24.55 5.04
C ASP A 171 -28.60 24.37 3.55
N ILE A 172 -27.56 24.29 2.69
CA ILE A 172 -27.72 24.02 1.25
C ILE A 172 -28.19 22.58 1.07
N GLN A 173 -29.29 22.39 0.34
CA GLN A 173 -29.91 21.08 0.17
C GLN A 173 -29.27 20.23 -0.95
N ASN A 174 -28.45 20.84 -1.80
CA ASN A 174 -27.69 20.17 -2.86
C ASN A 174 -26.31 19.71 -2.36
N PRO A 175 -25.63 18.82 -3.07
CA PRO A 175 -24.24 18.51 -2.79
C PRO A 175 -23.36 19.76 -2.90
N VAL A 176 -22.47 19.94 -1.94
CA VAL A 176 -21.52 21.06 -1.86
C VAL A 176 -20.10 20.56 -1.85
N LEU A 177 -19.23 21.17 -2.65
CA LEU A 177 -17.80 21.00 -2.57
C LEU A 177 -17.15 22.28 -2.07
N LEU A 178 -16.56 22.22 -0.88
CA LEU A 178 -15.79 23.30 -0.29
C LEU A 178 -14.28 23.00 -0.52
N HIS A 179 -13.64 23.85 -1.31
CA HIS A 179 -12.19 23.75 -1.60
C HIS A 179 -11.40 24.64 -0.63
N ILE A 180 -10.53 24.03 0.18
CA ILE A 180 -9.67 24.73 1.12
C ILE A 180 -8.20 24.49 0.77
N LEU A 181 -7.39 25.53 0.88
CA LEU A 181 -5.94 25.47 0.66
C LEU A 181 -5.20 25.34 1.97
N THR A 182 -4.35 24.36 2.09
CA THR A 182 -3.54 24.17 3.29
C THR A 182 -2.07 23.92 2.94
N LYS A 183 -1.21 24.04 3.93
CA LYS A 183 0.21 23.67 3.82
C LYS A 183 0.52 22.57 4.84
N LYS A 184 1.01 21.46 4.36
CA LYS A 184 1.32 20.30 5.19
C LYS A 184 2.45 20.64 6.16
N GLY A 185 2.20 20.44 7.48
CA GLY A 185 3.15 20.76 8.54
C GLY A 185 3.15 22.21 9.01
N LYS A 186 2.30 23.10 8.47
CA LYS A 186 2.18 24.49 8.95
C LYS A 186 1.81 24.51 10.44
N GLY A 187 2.53 25.34 11.22
CA GLY A 187 2.33 25.44 12.68
C GLY A 187 3.14 24.43 13.53
N MET A 188 3.74 23.41 12.92
CA MET A 188 4.68 22.51 13.61
C MET A 188 6.00 23.23 13.85
N VAL A 189 6.14 23.92 14.99
CA VAL A 189 7.41 24.53 15.41
C VAL A 189 8.27 23.46 16.07
N SER A 190 9.47 23.19 15.54
CA SER A 190 10.45 22.42 16.29
C SER A 190 10.82 23.18 17.56
N LEU A 191 10.45 22.64 18.73
CA LEU A 191 10.72 23.22 20.06
C LEU A 191 12.22 23.43 20.35
N ASN A 192 13.10 22.93 19.48
CA ASN A 192 14.56 22.97 19.64
C ASN A 192 15.30 23.87 18.64
N MET A 193 14.64 24.62 17.77
CA MET A 193 15.30 25.50 16.82
C MET A 193 15.20 26.99 17.24
N LYS A 194 16.33 27.60 17.56
CA LYS A 194 16.47 29.04 17.87
C LYS A 194 16.19 29.98 16.70
N ASN A 195 16.07 29.48 15.47
CA ASN A 195 15.71 30.23 14.27
C ASN A 195 14.35 29.75 13.76
N ARG A 196 13.39 30.68 13.68
CA ARG A 196 12.00 30.50 13.23
C ARG A 196 11.87 30.39 11.70
N GLU A 197 12.71 29.62 11.04
CA GLU A 197 12.49 29.27 9.64
C GLU A 197 11.63 28.01 9.57
N TYR A 198 10.44 28.17 8.99
CA TYR A 198 9.53 27.08 8.67
C TYR A 198 10.18 26.19 7.61
N HIS A 199 10.70 25.04 7.99
CA HIS A 199 10.99 24.00 7.02
C HIS A 199 9.68 23.26 6.70
N GLU A 200 9.02 23.70 5.63
CA GLU A 200 7.86 23.03 5.04
C GLU A 200 8.31 21.75 4.32
N ASP A 201 8.73 20.75 5.07
CA ASP A 201 9.05 19.42 4.53
C ASP A 201 7.79 18.55 4.57
N ALA A 202 7.00 18.63 3.50
CA ALA A 202 5.73 17.90 3.39
C ALA A 202 5.92 16.38 3.48
N ILE A 203 7.05 15.85 3.03
CA ILE A 203 7.39 14.42 3.11
C ILE A 203 7.63 14.02 4.56
N LYS A 204 8.39 14.83 5.31
CA LYS A 204 8.67 14.61 6.72
C LYS A 204 7.41 14.64 7.59
N PHE A 205 6.45 15.51 7.25
CA PHE A 205 5.20 15.64 8.00
C PHE A 205 4.07 14.72 7.49
N HIS A 206 4.34 13.88 6.50
CA HIS A 206 3.37 12.90 6.03
C HIS A 206 3.12 11.78 7.07
N ALA A 207 4.19 11.32 7.76
CA ALA A 207 4.11 10.33 8.82
C ALA A 207 5.03 10.73 9.98
N VAL A 208 4.52 11.50 10.92
CA VAL A 208 5.27 11.93 12.10
C VAL A 208 5.28 10.80 13.12
N LYS A 209 6.47 10.26 13.41
CA LYS A 209 6.63 9.26 14.47
C LYS A 209 6.49 9.92 15.84
N PRO A 210 5.85 9.26 16.83
CA PRO A 210 5.78 9.78 18.19
C PRO A 210 7.21 9.94 18.75
N ASN A 211 7.51 11.13 19.29
CA ASN A 211 8.78 11.43 19.98
C ASN A 211 8.86 10.74 21.36
N GLY A 212 8.33 9.55 21.51
CA GLY A 212 8.49 8.71 22.68
C GLY A 212 9.78 7.89 22.56
N LYS A 213 10.71 8.07 23.49
CA LYS A 213 11.66 7.02 23.83
C LYS A 213 10.83 5.86 24.40
N ALA A 214 10.18 5.07 23.55
CA ALA A 214 9.86 3.71 23.93
C ALA A 214 11.19 3.11 24.36
N ALA A 215 11.26 2.57 25.59
CA ALA A 215 12.45 1.94 26.11
C ALA A 215 12.91 0.93 25.05
N ALA A 216 13.91 1.28 24.29
CA ALA A 216 14.56 0.34 23.41
C ALA A 216 15.07 -0.77 24.33
N PRO A 217 14.79 -2.05 24.06
CA PRO A 217 15.45 -3.12 24.77
C PRO A 217 16.95 -2.84 24.70
N GLU A 218 17.65 -2.97 25.82
CA GLU A 218 19.08 -2.67 25.91
C GLU A 218 19.81 -3.27 24.74
N LYS A 219 20.32 -2.41 23.86
CA LYS A 219 21.16 -2.85 22.75
C LYS A 219 22.37 -3.51 23.37
N ILE A 220 22.41 -4.83 23.33
CA ILE A 220 23.66 -5.57 23.51
C ILE A 220 24.64 -4.91 22.55
N LYS A 221 25.66 -4.24 23.12
CA LYS A 221 26.73 -3.58 22.37
C LYS A 221 27.54 -4.66 21.64
N ARG A 222 27.04 -5.13 20.49
CA ARG A 222 27.89 -5.83 19.52
C ARG A 222 28.88 -4.79 19.00
N LYS A 223 30.18 -5.09 19.11
CA LYS A 223 31.25 -4.33 18.46
C LYS A 223 30.86 -4.19 16.98
N VAL A 224 30.52 -2.97 16.57
CA VAL A 224 30.23 -2.65 15.18
C VAL A 224 31.57 -2.70 14.44
N ILE A 225 31.82 -3.82 13.77
CA ILE A 225 32.69 -3.84 12.60
C ILE A 225 31.95 -2.94 11.60
N LYS A 226 32.62 -1.97 11.00
CA LYS A 226 32.08 -1.12 9.93
C LYS A 226 31.89 -1.97 8.66
N GLU A 227 30.90 -2.86 8.69
CA GLU A 227 30.34 -3.45 7.46
C GLU A 227 29.40 -2.40 6.85
N THR A 228 29.49 -2.21 5.55
CA THR A 228 28.51 -1.43 4.80
C THR A 228 27.12 -1.97 5.14
N PRO A 229 26.18 -1.11 5.59
CA PRO A 229 24.87 -1.60 6.00
C PRO A 229 24.20 -2.30 4.80
N VAL A 230 23.73 -3.52 5.01
CA VAL A 230 23.00 -4.28 3.99
C VAL A 230 21.77 -3.46 3.57
N PRO A 231 21.56 -3.21 2.25
CA PRO A 231 20.44 -2.40 1.78
C PRO A 231 19.09 -3.06 2.12
N SER A 232 18.04 -2.26 2.15
CA SER A 232 16.67 -2.77 2.22
C SER A 232 16.27 -3.42 0.89
N PHE A 233 15.22 -4.26 0.89
CA PHE A 233 14.66 -4.80 -0.36
C PHE A 233 14.22 -3.68 -1.31
N GLN A 234 13.66 -2.59 -0.78
CA GLN A 234 13.30 -1.39 -1.54
C GLN A 234 14.50 -0.77 -2.25
N ASP A 235 15.65 -0.63 -1.56
CA ASP A 235 16.87 -0.08 -2.15
C ASP A 235 17.44 -1.02 -3.22
N VAL A 236 17.38 -2.33 -2.97
CA VAL A 236 17.78 -3.37 -3.95
C VAL A 236 16.91 -3.26 -5.21
N PHE A 237 15.59 -3.16 -5.06
CA PHE A 237 14.67 -3.00 -6.18
C PHE A 237 14.99 -1.74 -7.01
N GLY A 238 15.19 -0.59 -6.35
CA GLY A 238 15.55 0.65 -7.04
C GLY A 238 16.85 0.54 -7.84
N LYS A 239 17.90 -0.10 -7.27
CA LYS A 239 19.18 -0.36 -7.95
C LYS A 239 19.00 -1.29 -9.14
N LEU A 240 18.31 -2.42 -8.95
CA LEU A 240 18.08 -3.41 -10.00
C LEU A 240 17.25 -2.85 -11.16
N SER A 241 16.26 -2.03 -10.86
CA SER A 241 15.44 -1.37 -11.88
C SER A 241 16.28 -0.47 -12.78
N CYS A 242 17.21 0.32 -12.22
CA CYS A 242 18.14 1.14 -12.99
C CYS A 242 19.12 0.28 -13.80
N GLU A 243 19.69 -0.78 -13.21
CA GLU A 243 20.60 -1.71 -13.89
C GLU A 243 19.92 -2.36 -15.11
N ILE A 244 18.69 -2.84 -14.93
CA ILE A 244 17.89 -3.43 -16.02
C ILE A 244 17.63 -2.42 -17.12
N ALA A 245 17.21 -1.21 -16.76
CA ALA A 245 16.87 -0.19 -17.75
C ALA A 245 18.07 0.32 -18.57
N ARG A 246 19.29 0.25 -18.02
CA ARG A 246 20.53 0.53 -18.78
C ARG A 246 20.80 -0.54 -19.84
N ASN A 247 20.43 -1.78 -19.57
CA ASN A 247 20.70 -2.94 -20.42
C ASN A 247 19.52 -3.32 -21.35
N ARG A 248 18.32 -2.80 -21.09
CA ARG A 248 17.09 -3.10 -21.83
C ARG A 248 16.28 -1.82 -22.09
N ASN A 249 15.89 -1.60 -23.34
CA ASN A 249 15.11 -0.44 -23.73
C ASN A 249 13.58 -0.67 -23.68
N ASP A 250 13.16 -1.92 -23.52
CA ASP A 250 11.76 -2.35 -23.51
C ASP A 250 11.12 -2.36 -22.11
N THR A 251 11.87 -1.96 -21.06
CA THR A 251 11.37 -1.95 -19.69
C THR A 251 10.89 -0.57 -19.27
N VAL A 252 9.79 -0.52 -18.54
CA VAL A 252 9.24 0.68 -17.91
C VAL A 252 8.84 0.38 -16.46
N CYS A 253 8.93 1.40 -15.59
CA CYS A 253 8.45 1.29 -14.22
C CYS A 253 7.19 2.15 -14.01
N ILE A 254 6.19 1.57 -13.36
CA ILE A 254 4.91 2.21 -13.03
C ILE A 254 4.74 2.17 -11.52
N THR A 255 4.27 3.26 -10.92
CA THR A 255 3.87 3.30 -9.50
C THR A 255 2.62 4.15 -9.31
N ALA A 256 1.95 3.98 -8.18
CA ALA A 256 0.74 4.71 -7.84
C ALA A 256 0.99 5.63 -6.63
N ALA A 257 1.58 6.81 -6.88
CA ALA A 257 1.95 7.81 -5.88
C ALA A 257 2.95 7.31 -4.80
N MET A 258 3.77 6.30 -5.12
CA MET A 258 4.67 5.63 -4.17
C MET A 258 6.15 5.67 -4.60
N ARG A 259 6.57 6.68 -5.36
CA ARG A 259 7.93 6.78 -5.93
C ARG A 259 9.02 6.58 -4.88
N GLU A 260 8.94 7.32 -3.77
CA GLU A 260 9.91 7.25 -2.66
C GLU A 260 9.81 5.89 -1.95
N GLY A 261 8.60 5.45 -1.69
CA GLY A 261 8.31 4.25 -0.94
C GLY A 261 8.65 2.94 -1.65
N THR A 262 8.75 2.96 -2.98
CA THR A 262 9.17 1.80 -3.80
C THR A 262 10.63 1.86 -4.24
N GLY A 263 11.39 2.91 -3.84
CA GLY A 263 12.80 3.06 -4.21
C GLY A 263 13.03 3.52 -5.65
N LEU A 264 11.99 4.02 -6.35
CA LEU A 264 12.07 4.42 -7.76
C LEU A 264 12.60 5.86 -7.99
N VAL A 265 13.02 6.57 -6.94
CA VAL A 265 13.60 7.92 -7.08
C VAL A 265 14.79 7.97 -8.04
N PRO A 266 15.80 7.08 -7.96
CA PRO A 266 16.89 7.06 -8.93
C PRO A 266 16.40 6.76 -10.34
N TYR A 267 15.52 5.78 -10.50
CA TYR A 267 14.96 5.39 -11.80
C TYR A 267 14.23 6.55 -12.47
N SER A 268 13.36 7.25 -11.75
CA SER A 268 12.58 8.37 -12.29
C SER A 268 13.44 9.56 -12.76
N LYS A 269 14.66 9.70 -12.20
CA LYS A 269 15.62 10.74 -12.60
C LYS A 269 16.46 10.33 -13.81
N GLU A 270 16.87 9.06 -13.86
CA GLU A 270 17.74 8.53 -14.93
C GLU A 270 16.93 8.17 -16.19
N PHE A 271 15.69 7.72 -16.04
CA PHE A 271 14.82 7.27 -17.13
C PHE A 271 13.42 7.92 -17.09
N PRO A 272 13.32 9.28 -17.15
CA PRO A 272 12.03 9.96 -16.98
C PRO A 272 10.98 9.55 -18.01
N ASP A 273 11.37 9.23 -19.25
CA ASP A 273 10.45 8.83 -20.33
C ASP A 273 9.98 7.36 -20.20
N ARG A 274 10.55 6.61 -19.26
CA ARG A 274 10.20 5.20 -18.98
C ARG A 274 9.68 5.01 -17.56
N TYR A 275 9.36 6.10 -16.89
CA TYR A 275 8.77 6.13 -15.55
C TYR A 275 7.39 6.76 -15.58
N TYR A 276 6.42 6.06 -15.00
CA TYR A 276 5.04 6.51 -14.93
C TYR A 276 4.54 6.49 -13.48
N ASP A 277 4.19 7.66 -12.95
CA ASP A 277 3.42 7.78 -11.72
C ASP A 277 1.95 8.08 -12.10
N VAL A 278 1.05 7.17 -11.76
CA VAL A 278 -0.36 7.26 -12.13
C VAL A 278 -1.22 7.97 -11.08
N GLY A 279 -0.61 8.52 -10.03
CA GLY A 279 -1.34 9.00 -8.86
C GLY A 279 -1.88 7.85 -8.01
N ILE A 280 -2.83 8.11 -7.11
CA ILE A 280 -3.43 7.05 -6.29
C ILE A 280 -4.51 6.32 -7.10
N ALA A 281 -4.07 5.58 -8.12
CA ALA A 281 -4.94 4.93 -9.11
C ALA A 281 -4.40 3.55 -9.50
N GLU A 282 -4.34 2.62 -8.54
CA GLU A 282 -3.74 1.29 -8.67
C GLU A 282 -4.40 0.47 -9.80
N GLY A 283 -5.74 0.49 -9.91
CA GLY A 283 -6.47 -0.19 -10.98
C GLY A 283 -6.06 0.33 -12.37
N HIS A 284 -6.02 1.66 -12.54
CA HIS A 284 -5.52 2.28 -13.77
C HIS A 284 -4.07 1.87 -14.06
N GLY A 285 -3.21 1.87 -13.04
CA GLY A 285 -1.79 1.49 -13.18
C GLY A 285 -1.61 0.08 -13.71
N VAL A 286 -2.44 -0.87 -13.26
CA VAL A 286 -2.39 -2.27 -13.73
C VAL A 286 -2.94 -2.40 -15.15
N THR A 287 -4.09 -1.80 -15.46
CA THR A 287 -4.63 -1.82 -16.83
C THR A 287 -3.70 -1.10 -17.82
N PHE A 288 -3.08 0.01 -17.40
CA PHE A 288 -2.08 0.70 -18.22
C PHE A 288 -0.85 -0.18 -18.48
N ALA A 289 -0.37 -0.90 -17.46
CA ALA A 289 0.70 -1.88 -17.62
C ALA A 289 0.31 -2.99 -18.63
N SER A 290 -0.93 -3.47 -18.57
CA SER A 290 -1.45 -4.47 -19.52
C SER A 290 -1.44 -3.95 -20.96
N GLY A 291 -1.84 -2.70 -21.18
CA GLY A 291 -1.77 -2.06 -22.49
C GLY A 291 -0.35 -1.97 -23.04
N LEU A 292 0.62 -1.64 -22.19
CA LEU A 292 2.06 -1.63 -22.55
C LEU A 292 2.56 -3.04 -22.88
N ALA A 293 2.20 -4.02 -22.08
CA ALA A 293 2.60 -5.41 -22.28
C ALA A 293 2.03 -5.99 -23.58
N ALA A 294 0.81 -5.64 -23.93
CA ALA A 294 0.16 -6.04 -25.19
C ALA A 294 0.90 -5.53 -26.45
N GLN A 295 1.72 -4.48 -26.31
CA GLN A 295 2.55 -3.92 -27.39
C GLN A 295 4.03 -4.33 -27.26
N GLY A 296 4.36 -5.33 -26.40
CA GLY A 296 5.70 -5.88 -26.29
C GLY A 296 6.63 -5.16 -25.32
N VAL A 297 6.15 -4.13 -24.62
CA VAL A 297 6.88 -3.50 -23.51
C VAL A 297 6.89 -4.42 -22.29
N ARG A 298 7.90 -4.31 -21.43
CA ARG A 298 8.02 -5.05 -20.17
C ARG A 298 7.72 -4.13 -18.98
N PRO A 299 6.45 -3.97 -18.60
CA PRO A 299 6.09 -3.11 -17.49
C PRO A 299 6.36 -3.78 -16.14
N ILE A 300 6.98 -3.01 -15.25
CA ILE A 300 7.20 -3.35 -13.84
C ILE A 300 6.29 -2.45 -13.01
N ALA A 301 5.20 -2.99 -12.50
CA ALA A 301 4.27 -2.29 -11.61
C ALA A 301 4.75 -2.42 -10.16
N ALA A 302 5.32 -1.35 -9.62
CA ALA A 302 5.82 -1.26 -8.25
C ALA A 302 4.78 -0.63 -7.33
N ILE A 303 4.04 -1.45 -6.61
CA ILE A 303 2.90 -1.05 -5.78
C ILE A 303 2.99 -1.79 -4.44
N TYR A 304 2.63 -1.13 -3.32
CA TYR A 304 2.56 -1.81 -2.03
C TYR A 304 1.56 -2.96 -2.06
N SER A 305 1.92 -4.07 -1.44
CA SER A 305 1.11 -5.29 -1.40
C SER A 305 -0.36 -5.03 -1.00
N THR A 306 -0.58 -4.27 0.07
CA THR A 306 -1.93 -3.94 0.54
C THR A 306 -2.72 -3.07 -0.46
N PHE A 307 -2.06 -2.14 -1.17
CA PHE A 307 -2.74 -1.25 -2.12
C PHE A 307 -3.04 -1.95 -3.45
N LEU A 308 -2.24 -2.96 -3.83
CA LEU A 308 -2.49 -3.76 -5.03
C LEU A 308 -3.82 -4.54 -4.95
N GLN A 309 -4.40 -4.71 -3.76
CA GLN A 309 -5.75 -5.29 -3.58
C GLN A 309 -6.82 -4.53 -4.38
N ARG A 310 -6.66 -3.21 -4.58
CA ARG A 310 -7.57 -2.40 -5.41
C ARG A 310 -7.57 -2.74 -6.88
N ALA A 311 -6.53 -3.45 -7.33
CA ALA A 311 -6.37 -3.87 -8.71
C ALA A 311 -6.57 -5.38 -8.91
N TYR A 312 -7.17 -6.09 -7.94
CA TYR A 312 -7.31 -7.54 -8.00
C TYR A 312 -8.08 -8.01 -9.24
N ASP A 313 -9.21 -7.38 -9.54
CA ASP A 313 -9.96 -7.63 -10.78
C ASP A 313 -9.10 -7.37 -12.03
N HIS A 314 -8.38 -6.26 -12.06
CA HIS A 314 -7.51 -5.88 -13.20
C HIS A 314 -6.34 -6.86 -13.41
N ILE A 315 -5.81 -7.45 -12.32
CA ILE A 315 -4.80 -8.52 -12.42
C ILE A 315 -5.41 -9.75 -13.10
N ILE A 316 -6.64 -10.11 -12.76
CA ILE A 316 -7.34 -11.27 -13.35
C ILE A 316 -7.72 -10.97 -14.80
N HIS A 317 -8.53 -9.93 -15.00
CA HIS A 317 -9.18 -9.66 -16.30
C HIS A 317 -8.21 -9.06 -17.32
N ASP A 318 -7.40 -8.07 -16.92
CA ASP A 318 -6.58 -7.31 -17.87
C ASP A 318 -5.19 -7.94 -18.06
N CYS A 319 -4.69 -8.74 -17.10
CA CYS A 319 -3.37 -9.36 -17.20
C CYS A 319 -3.46 -10.88 -17.43
N ALA A 320 -4.03 -11.63 -16.48
CA ALA A 320 -3.93 -13.09 -16.48
C ALA A 320 -4.74 -13.74 -17.60
N ILE A 321 -6.02 -13.37 -17.77
CA ILE A 321 -6.88 -13.88 -18.86
C ILE A 321 -6.30 -13.51 -20.24
N GLN A 322 -5.61 -12.37 -20.32
CA GLN A 322 -5.01 -11.87 -21.57
C GLN A 322 -3.61 -12.45 -21.83
N HIS A 323 -3.07 -13.27 -20.91
CA HIS A 323 -1.71 -13.83 -20.97
C HIS A 323 -0.62 -12.74 -21.14
N LEU A 324 -0.78 -11.60 -20.46
CA LEU A 324 0.12 -10.46 -20.57
C LEU A 324 1.22 -10.50 -19.50
N PRO A 325 2.50 -10.34 -19.88
CA PRO A 325 3.65 -10.48 -18.99
C PRO A 325 3.90 -9.21 -18.16
N VAL A 326 2.93 -8.81 -17.34
CA VAL A 326 3.09 -7.73 -16.38
C VAL A 326 3.85 -8.23 -15.16
N ILE A 327 4.87 -7.48 -14.72
CA ILE A 327 5.66 -7.80 -13.54
C ILE A 327 5.19 -6.95 -12.37
N PHE A 328 4.75 -7.58 -11.29
CA PHE A 328 4.31 -6.93 -10.05
C PHE A 328 5.41 -7.01 -9.00
N CYS A 329 6.06 -5.89 -8.68
CA CYS A 329 7.01 -5.77 -7.58
C CYS A 329 6.26 -5.21 -6.36
N MET A 330 5.95 -6.11 -5.41
CA MET A 330 5.05 -5.84 -4.30
C MET A 330 5.84 -5.55 -3.03
N ASP A 331 6.02 -4.28 -2.74
CA ASP A 331 6.68 -3.83 -1.51
C ASP A 331 5.74 -3.94 -0.29
N ARG A 332 6.28 -3.99 0.92
CA ARG A 332 5.56 -4.15 2.19
C ARG A 332 4.68 -5.41 2.23
N SER A 333 5.09 -6.47 1.57
CA SER A 333 4.44 -7.77 1.73
C SER A 333 4.68 -8.35 3.12
N GLY A 334 3.66 -8.94 3.73
CA GLY A 334 3.71 -9.37 5.13
C GLY A 334 3.50 -8.21 6.10
N ILE A 335 4.28 -8.18 7.18
CA ILE A 335 4.16 -7.18 8.24
C ILE A 335 4.79 -5.86 7.82
N ALA A 336 3.97 -4.83 7.61
CA ALA A 336 4.43 -3.46 7.31
C ALA A 336 4.94 -2.70 8.54
N GLY A 337 4.61 -3.17 9.73
CA GLY A 337 5.12 -2.64 10.99
C GLY A 337 4.26 -1.54 11.59
N GLU A 338 4.84 -0.36 11.78
CA GLU A 338 4.24 0.77 12.51
C GLU A 338 2.95 1.31 11.86
N ASP A 339 2.76 1.07 10.56
CA ASP A 339 1.60 1.54 9.80
C ASP A 339 0.32 0.71 10.09
N GLY A 340 0.46 -0.47 10.68
CA GLY A 340 -0.64 -1.28 11.22
C GLY A 340 -1.52 -2.00 10.19
N PRO A 341 -2.75 -2.39 10.59
CA PRO A 341 -3.60 -3.33 9.86
C PRO A 341 -4.01 -2.87 8.46
N THR A 342 -4.04 -1.57 8.20
CA THR A 342 -4.37 -1.02 6.87
C THR A 342 -3.21 -1.12 5.87
N HIS A 343 -1.99 -1.40 6.35
CA HIS A 343 -0.78 -1.41 5.53
C HIS A 343 -0.09 -2.78 5.49
N HIS A 344 -0.47 -3.74 6.34
CA HIS A 344 0.07 -5.09 6.27
C HIS A 344 -0.31 -5.76 4.94
N GLY A 345 0.70 -6.23 4.21
CA GLY A 345 0.54 -7.00 2.99
C GLY A 345 0.31 -8.49 3.28
N SER A 346 -0.67 -8.79 4.13
CA SER A 346 -0.91 -10.14 4.64
C SER A 346 -1.68 -11.04 3.70
N LEU A 347 -2.46 -10.48 2.77
CA LEU A 347 -3.42 -11.20 1.93
C LEU A 347 -2.89 -11.56 0.53
N ASP A 348 -1.73 -11.01 0.14
CA ASP A 348 -1.21 -11.09 -1.23
C ASP A 348 -0.98 -12.53 -1.72
N ILE A 349 -0.40 -13.40 -0.90
CA ILE A 349 -0.22 -14.81 -1.25
C ILE A 349 -1.58 -15.46 -1.52
N ALA A 350 -2.54 -15.26 -0.63
CA ALA A 350 -3.84 -15.90 -0.71
C ALA A 350 -4.60 -15.50 -1.98
N TYR A 351 -4.73 -14.20 -2.28
CA TYR A 351 -5.50 -13.77 -3.45
C TYR A 351 -4.77 -14.02 -4.77
N LEU A 352 -3.43 -13.93 -4.82
CA LEU A 352 -2.68 -14.19 -6.05
C LEU A 352 -2.59 -15.68 -6.37
N ARG A 353 -2.59 -16.57 -5.37
CA ARG A 353 -2.66 -18.01 -5.61
C ARG A 353 -3.94 -18.43 -6.32
N CYS A 354 -5.05 -17.72 -6.13
CA CYS A 354 -6.32 -17.98 -6.82
C CYS A 354 -6.28 -17.60 -8.31
N VAL A 355 -5.40 -16.67 -8.72
CA VAL A 355 -5.33 -16.22 -10.12
C VAL A 355 -4.66 -17.28 -10.98
N GLN A 356 -5.36 -17.79 -12.00
CA GLN A 356 -4.82 -18.76 -12.95
C GLN A 356 -3.62 -18.18 -13.70
N ASP A 357 -2.66 -19.03 -14.05
CA ASP A 357 -1.42 -18.69 -14.78
C ASP A 357 -0.53 -17.62 -14.14
N MET A 358 -0.90 -17.09 -12.97
CA MET A 358 -0.07 -16.16 -12.20
C MET A 358 1.14 -16.89 -11.59
N ILE A 359 2.34 -16.35 -11.80
CA ILE A 359 3.55 -16.80 -11.10
C ILE A 359 3.72 -15.94 -9.84
N VAL A 360 3.82 -16.58 -8.67
CA VAL A 360 3.94 -15.90 -7.37
C VAL A 360 5.24 -16.30 -6.70
N THR A 361 6.09 -15.32 -6.38
CA THR A 361 7.42 -15.56 -5.83
C THR A 361 7.73 -14.67 -4.63
N ALA A 362 8.69 -15.14 -3.81
CA ALA A 362 9.20 -14.39 -2.66
C ALA A 362 10.73 -14.64 -2.51
N PRO A 363 11.59 -13.63 -2.72
CA PRO A 363 13.01 -13.78 -2.53
C PRO A 363 13.39 -13.88 -1.06
N LYS A 364 14.33 -14.78 -0.71
CA LYS A 364 14.91 -14.85 0.63
C LYS A 364 15.86 -13.68 0.91
N ASN A 365 16.51 -13.14 -0.14
CA ASN A 365 17.50 -12.05 -0.03
C ASN A 365 17.61 -11.23 -1.33
N GLY A 366 18.48 -10.22 -1.33
CA GLY A 366 18.66 -9.32 -2.47
C GLY A 366 19.24 -9.98 -3.71
N ASN A 367 20.12 -11.00 -3.57
CA ASN A 367 20.65 -11.73 -4.71
C ASN A 367 19.56 -12.55 -5.40
N GLU A 368 18.73 -13.26 -4.62
CA GLU A 368 17.60 -14.01 -5.19
C GLU A 368 16.55 -13.08 -5.82
N PHE A 369 16.36 -11.86 -5.26
CA PHE A 369 15.52 -10.85 -5.89
C PHE A 369 16.01 -10.51 -7.30
N ARG A 370 17.34 -10.30 -7.48
CA ARG A 370 17.96 -10.09 -8.79
C ARG A 370 17.61 -11.21 -9.77
N HIS A 371 17.78 -12.47 -9.36
CA HIS A 371 17.49 -13.62 -10.21
C HIS A 371 16.01 -13.73 -10.56
N LEU A 372 15.11 -13.51 -9.59
CA LEU A 372 13.67 -13.55 -9.81
C LEU A 372 13.20 -12.43 -10.75
N LEU A 373 13.73 -11.21 -10.59
CA LEU A 373 13.38 -10.09 -11.46
C LEU A 373 13.90 -10.33 -12.90
N TYR A 374 15.10 -10.87 -13.03
CA TYR A 374 15.63 -11.27 -14.33
C TYR A 374 14.81 -12.39 -14.97
N THR A 375 14.40 -13.38 -14.18
CA THR A 375 13.52 -14.47 -14.64
C THR A 375 12.18 -13.91 -15.11
N ALA A 376 11.54 -13.01 -14.35
CA ALA A 376 10.28 -12.38 -14.72
C ALA A 376 10.36 -11.63 -16.07
N LEU A 377 11.47 -10.95 -16.34
CA LEU A 377 11.70 -10.23 -17.59
C LEU A 377 11.81 -11.15 -18.82
N ASN A 378 12.03 -12.44 -18.62
CA ASN A 378 12.11 -13.44 -19.68
C ASN A 378 10.84 -14.31 -19.83
N ILE A 379 9.80 -14.05 -19.03
CA ILE A 379 8.47 -14.64 -19.19
C ILE A 379 7.66 -13.77 -20.15
N ASN A 380 7.03 -14.36 -21.16
CA ASN A 380 6.40 -13.64 -22.25
C ASN A 380 4.88 -13.78 -22.31
N ASP A 381 4.30 -14.66 -21.51
CA ASP A 381 2.91 -15.11 -21.63
C ASP A 381 2.15 -15.18 -20.32
N LYS A 382 2.73 -14.67 -19.22
CA LYS A 382 2.10 -14.76 -17.88
C LYS A 382 2.47 -13.59 -17.00
N PRO A 383 1.56 -13.11 -16.15
CA PRO A 383 1.91 -12.17 -15.12
C PRO A 383 2.80 -12.82 -14.04
N PHE A 384 3.73 -12.04 -13.53
CA PHE A 384 4.73 -12.49 -12.56
C PHE A 384 4.77 -11.55 -11.36
N SER A 385 4.65 -12.09 -10.14
CA SER A 385 4.77 -11.27 -8.92
C SER A 385 6.00 -11.64 -8.11
N ILE A 386 6.65 -10.61 -7.58
CA ILE A 386 7.75 -10.71 -6.63
C ILE A 386 7.33 -9.93 -5.40
N ARG A 387 7.05 -10.65 -4.30
CA ARG A 387 6.64 -10.06 -3.02
C ARG A 387 7.84 -9.97 -2.07
N TYR A 388 8.02 -8.83 -1.41
CA TYR A 388 9.11 -8.63 -0.46
C TYR A 388 8.72 -7.69 0.68
N PRO A 389 9.27 -7.90 1.90
CA PRO A 389 8.91 -7.12 3.07
C PRO A 389 9.65 -5.78 3.15
N LYS A 390 9.15 -4.87 3.97
CA LYS A 390 9.87 -3.66 4.44
C LYS A 390 10.96 -4.07 5.44
N ALA A 391 12.04 -4.64 4.94
CA ALA A 391 13.13 -5.19 5.75
C ALA A 391 14.48 -5.09 5.03
N SER A 392 15.58 -5.39 5.75
CA SER A 392 16.89 -5.62 5.15
C SER A 392 16.84 -6.79 4.17
N ALA A 393 17.53 -6.66 3.04
CA ALA A 393 17.65 -7.71 2.03
C ALA A 393 18.63 -8.84 2.42
N VAL A 394 19.15 -8.83 3.63
CA VAL A 394 20.08 -9.81 4.26
C VAL A 394 21.41 -9.95 3.54
N LEU A 395 21.38 -10.22 2.24
CA LEU A 395 22.57 -10.40 1.37
C LEU A 395 22.27 -9.77 0.00
N PHE A 396 23.15 -8.88 -0.44
CA PHE A 396 23.10 -8.31 -1.78
C PHE A 396 24.51 -8.00 -2.28
N ASP A 397 24.91 -8.71 -3.33
CA ASP A 397 26.14 -8.44 -4.08
C ASP A 397 25.78 -7.54 -5.28
N GLU A 398 26.23 -6.29 -5.25
CA GLU A 398 25.94 -5.33 -6.32
C GLU A 398 26.56 -5.74 -7.67
N THR A 399 27.62 -6.55 -7.65
CA THR A 399 28.35 -7.00 -8.83
C THR A 399 27.89 -8.38 -9.34
N GLY A 400 26.96 -9.01 -8.62
CA GLY A 400 26.48 -10.36 -8.94
C GLY A 400 25.79 -10.43 -10.32
N GLN A 401 25.96 -11.54 -11.00
CA GLN A 401 25.32 -11.78 -12.29
C GLN A 401 23.83 -12.09 -12.14
N MET A 402 23.06 -11.82 -13.19
CA MET A 402 21.65 -12.20 -13.30
C MET A 402 21.55 -13.63 -13.85
N GLU A 403 20.85 -14.51 -13.16
CA GLU A 403 20.63 -15.90 -13.55
C GLU A 403 19.15 -16.20 -13.70
N LEU A 404 18.81 -17.04 -14.68
CA LEU A 404 17.46 -17.56 -14.83
C LEU A 404 17.20 -18.66 -13.81
N LEU A 405 16.14 -18.52 -13.07
CA LEU A 405 15.66 -19.58 -12.17
C LEU A 405 14.61 -20.44 -12.87
N PRO A 406 14.73 -21.77 -12.82
CA PRO A 406 13.67 -22.64 -13.34
C PRO A 406 12.35 -22.36 -12.62
N ILE A 407 11.28 -22.13 -13.39
CA ILE A 407 9.97 -21.81 -12.83
C ILE A 407 9.48 -22.97 -11.97
N GLY A 408 9.00 -22.64 -10.76
CA GLY A 408 8.52 -23.61 -9.79
C GLY A 408 9.64 -24.31 -8.99
N SER A 409 10.92 -23.96 -9.19
CA SER A 409 12.00 -24.65 -8.47
C SER A 409 12.23 -24.07 -7.07
N TRP A 410 12.35 -24.97 -6.08
CA TRP A 410 12.77 -24.65 -4.72
C TRP A 410 14.25 -24.95 -4.51
N GLU A 411 14.78 -24.53 -3.37
CA GLU A 411 16.18 -24.71 -3.01
C GLU A 411 16.32 -25.30 -1.61
N THR A 412 16.97 -26.46 -1.48
CA THR A 412 17.33 -26.99 -0.16
C THR A 412 18.53 -26.22 0.38
N CYS A 413 18.29 -25.31 1.32
CA CYS A 413 19.33 -24.49 1.95
C CYS A 413 20.12 -25.26 3.02
N LYS A 414 19.52 -26.25 3.64
CA LYS A 414 20.16 -27.15 4.65
C LYS A 414 19.50 -28.52 4.59
N GLN A 415 20.31 -29.56 4.49
CA GLN A 415 19.85 -30.96 4.57
C GLN A 415 19.51 -31.35 6.01
N GLY A 416 18.54 -32.24 6.17
CA GLY A 416 18.11 -32.80 7.45
C GLY A 416 17.39 -34.13 7.30
N SER A 417 16.99 -34.75 8.45
CA SER A 417 16.36 -36.07 8.47
C SER A 417 15.13 -36.19 9.36
N ASP A 418 14.91 -35.28 10.31
CA ASP A 418 13.87 -35.44 11.34
C ASP A 418 12.64 -34.58 11.09
N ILE A 419 12.84 -33.36 10.66
CA ILE A 419 11.80 -32.35 10.38
C ILE A 419 12.17 -31.57 9.11
N ALA A 420 11.20 -31.29 8.24
CA ALA A 420 11.37 -30.40 7.12
C ALA A 420 10.66 -29.07 7.36
N ILE A 421 11.33 -27.93 7.14
CA ILE A 421 10.77 -26.60 7.17
C ILE A 421 10.71 -26.04 5.75
N LEU A 422 9.52 -25.75 5.26
CA LEU A 422 9.22 -25.11 3.99
C LEU A 422 9.00 -23.62 4.25
N ALA A 423 10.01 -22.80 3.95
CA ALA A 423 10.04 -21.39 4.33
C ALA A 423 9.90 -20.46 3.10
N VAL A 424 9.12 -19.39 3.25
CA VAL A 424 8.86 -18.40 2.20
C VAL A 424 9.61 -17.10 2.49
N GLY A 425 10.36 -16.60 1.50
CA GLY A 425 11.06 -15.32 1.58
C GLY A 425 12.07 -15.26 2.72
N PRO A 426 12.23 -14.13 3.42
CA PRO A 426 13.22 -13.99 4.51
C PRO A 426 13.02 -14.93 5.69
N MET A 427 11.84 -15.59 5.83
CA MET A 427 11.62 -16.61 6.87
C MET A 427 12.58 -17.80 6.74
N VAL A 428 13.22 -17.97 5.59
CA VAL A 428 14.31 -18.95 5.39
C VAL A 428 15.45 -18.73 6.39
N TYR A 429 15.80 -17.49 6.69
CA TYR A 429 16.89 -17.19 7.64
C TYR A 429 16.48 -17.48 9.08
N THR A 430 15.22 -17.22 9.44
CA THR A 430 14.66 -17.66 10.72
C THR A 430 14.72 -19.18 10.86
N ALA A 431 14.34 -19.91 9.80
CA ALA A 431 14.41 -21.37 9.78
C ALA A 431 15.85 -21.89 9.86
N LEU A 432 16.80 -21.27 9.18
CA LEU A 432 18.23 -21.65 9.25
C LEU A 432 18.85 -21.43 10.63
N ASP A 433 18.52 -20.32 11.30
CA ASP A 433 18.95 -20.04 12.68
C ASP A 433 18.43 -21.12 13.64
N VAL A 434 17.14 -21.44 13.54
CA VAL A 434 16.52 -22.47 14.37
C VAL A 434 17.07 -23.86 14.05
N ALA A 435 17.28 -24.18 12.79
CA ALA A 435 17.85 -25.46 12.38
C ALA A 435 19.28 -25.66 12.91
N LYS A 436 20.04 -24.58 13.11
CA LYS A 436 21.34 -24.65 13.78
C LYS A 436 21.19 -24.95 15.27
N LYS A 437 20.31 -24.23 15.98
CA LYS A 437 20.03 -24.44 17.41
C LYS A 437 19.50 -25.87 17.69
N MET A 438 18.61 -26.37 16.82
CA MET A 438 18.05 -27.73 16.96
C MET A 438 19.10 -28.82 16.73
N ASN A 439 20.06 -28.60 15.83
CA ASN A 439 21.16 -29.53 15.64
C ASN A 439 22.01 -29.72 16.91
N ASP A 440 22.20 -28.65 17.69
CA ASP A 440 22.90 -28.71 18.99
C ASP A 440 22.09 -29.51 20.04
N LEU A 441 20.77 -29.67 19.83
CA LEU A 441 19.87 -30.50 20.63
C LEU A 441 19.66 -31.90 20.04
N GLY A 442 20.38 -32.27 19.00
CA GLY A 442 20.33 -33.59 18.37
C GLY A 442 19.15 -33.80 17.41
N VAL A 443 18.47 -32.73 16.98
CA VAL A 443 17.39 -32.79 15.99
C VAL A 443 17.86 -32.24 14.65
N SER A 444 17.82 -33.07 13.63
CA SER A 444 18.28 -32.74 12.27
C SER A 444 17.16 -32.12 11.43
N VAL A 445 17.25 -30.81 11.19
CA VAL A 445 16.21 -30.05 10.48
C VAL A 445 16.65 -29.72 9.06
N GLU A 446 15.83 -30.11 8.09
CA GLU A 446 15.95 -29.68 6.68
C GLU A 446 15.27 -28.32 6.50
N VAL A 447 15.91 -27.41 5.76
CA VAL A 447 15.32 -26.10 5.44
C VAL A 447 15.27 -25.93 3.93
N VAL A 448 14.07 -25.73 3.41
CA VAL A 448 13.78 -25.53 2.00
C VAL A 448 13.28 -24.09 1.77
N ASN A 449 13.93 -23.38 0.86
CA ASN A 449 13.52 -22.08 0.36
C ASN A 449 12.46 -22.24 -0.73
N CYS A 450 11.21 -21.96 -0.41
CA CYS A 450 10.06 -22.06 -1.30
C CYS A 450 9.86 -20.75 -2.08
N ARG A 451 10.89 -20.32 -2.81
CA ARG A 451 10.93 -19.04 -3.55
C ARG A 451 9.83 -18.90 -4.61
N PHE A 452 9.34 -20.00 -5.19
CA PHE A 452 8.12 -20.05 -5.99
C PHE A 452 6.95 -20.56 -5.14
N ILE A 453 6.03 -19.66 -4.81
CA ILE A 453 4.81 -19.98 -4.08
C ILE A 453 3.79 -20.62 -5.04
N LYS A 454 3.81 -20.15 -6.30
CA LYS A 454 3.03 -20.68 -7.42
C LYS A 454 3.82 -20.53 -8.72
N PRO A 455 4.02 -21.59 -9.52
CA PRO A 455 3.73 -22.98 -9.15
C PRO A 455 4.63 -23.48 -8.01
N MET A 456 4.13 -24.42 -7.20
CA MET A 456 4.93 -25.13 -6.21
C MET A 456 5.88 -26.14 -6.87
N ASP A 457 6.99 -26.44 -6.22
CA ASP A 457 7.91 -27.51 -6.64
C ASP A 457 7.35 -28.87 -6.21
N ILE A 458 6.59 -29.49 -7.10
CA ILE A 458 5.93 -30.77 -6.81
C ILE A 458 6.97 -31.88 -6.62
N ALA A 459 8.09 -31.87 -7.36
CA ALA A 459 9.13 -32.87 -7.22
C ALA A 459 9.83 -32.77 -5.86
N CYS A 460 10.10 -31.55 -5.39
CA CYS A 460 10.64 -31.31 -4.06
C CYS A 460 9.62 -31.73 -2.97
N LEU A 461 8.36 -31.37 -3.12
CA LEU A 461 7.28 -31.77 -2.18
C LEU A 461 7.16 -33.28 -2.07
N GLU A 462 7.20 -34.03 -3.18
CA GLU A 462 7.15 -35.49 -3.19
C GLU A 462 8.36 -36.10 -2.47
N ASN A 463 9.56 -35.55 -2.70
CA ASN A 463 10.75 -35.96 -1.97
C ASN A 463 10.63 -35.70 -0.47
N ILE A 464 10.14 -34.54 -0.05
CA ILE A 464 9.90 -34.19 1.36
C ILE A 464 8.87 -35.13 1.96
N ARG A 465 7.71 -35.32 1.31
CA ARG A 465 6.63 -36.21 1.76
C ARG A 465 7.12 -37.63 2.01
N SER A 466 8.01 -38.13 1.16
CA SER A 466 8.51 -39.53 1.26
C SER A 466 9.54 -39.73 2.39
N ARG A 467 10.25 -38.66 2.78
CA ARG A 467 11.35 -38.73 3.77
C ARG A 467 10.95 -38.29 5.16
N PHE A 468 9.99 -37.38 5.29
CA PHE A 468 9.66 -36.76 6.56
C PHE A 468 8.25 -37.11 7.04
N SER A 469 8.14 -37.42 8.32
CA SER A 469 6.84 -37.56 9.01
C SER A 469 6.38 -36.23 9.66
N ARG A 470 7.23 -35.19 9.65
CA ARG A 470 6.94 -33.87 10.24
C ARG A 470 7.36 -32.78 9.30
N ILE A 471 6.40 -31.94 8.95
CA ILE A 471 6.61 -30.82 8.03
C ILE A 471 6.09 -29.54 8.71
N ILE A 472 6.84 -28.45 8.58
CA ILE A 472 6.44 -27.11 9.02
C ILE A 472 6.45 -26.20 7.79
N THR A 473 5.41 -25.42 7.57
CA THR A 473 5.44 -24.28 6.65
C THR A 473 5.53 -22.98 7.41
N ILE A 474 6.31 -22.01 6.93
CA ILE A 474 6.41 -20.69 7.56
C ILE A 474 6.41 -19.56 6.53
N GLU A 475 5.49 -18.60 6.70
CA GLU A 475 5.27 -17.48 5.80
C GLU A 475 4.86 -16.20 6.54
N GLU A 476 5.18 -15.03 5.98
CA GLU A 476 4.55 -13.75 6.35
C GLU A 476 3.34 -13.47 5.45
N GLY A 477 2.36 -14.35 5.49
CA GLY A 477 1.09 -14.28 4.80
C GLY A 477 0.00 -14.82 5.71
N ILE A 478 -1.26 -14.51 5.43
CA ILE A 478 -2.38 -15.09 6.17
C ILE A 478 -2.37 -16.62 6.01
N ILE A 479 -2.59 -17.34 7.12
CA ILE A 479 -2.54 -18.80 7.13
C ILE A 479 -3.64 -19.42 6.25
N ASN A 480 -4.82 -18.79 6.18
CA ASN A 480 -5.94 -19.22 5.37
C ASN A 480 -5.75 -18.81 3.91
N GLY A 481 -5.69 -19.75 2.99
CA GLY A 481 -5.41 -19.50 1.57
C GLY A 481 -3.94 -19.21 1.25
N GLY A 482 -3.06 -19.08 2.27
CA GLY A 482 -1.63 -18.80 2.11
C GLY A 482 -0.83 -19.96 1.50
N PHE A 483 0.49 -19.86 1.54
CA PHE A 483 1.40 -20.89 1.03
C PHE A 483 1.19 -22.24 1.76
N GLY A 484 1.17 -22.19 3.10
CA GLY A 484 0.99 -23.39 3.93
C GLY A 484 -0.33 -24.11 3.67
N ASP A 485 -1.37 -23.37 3.28
CA ASP A 485 -2.66 -23.94 2.90
C ASP A 485 -2.56 -24.70 1.57
N GLY A 486 -1.84 -24.16 0.59
CA GLY A 486 -1.57 -24.85 -0.66
C GLY A 486 -0.76 -26.12 -0.50
N VAL A 487 0.29 -26.08 0.34
CA VAL A 487 1.07 -27.28 0.71
C VAL A 487 0.19 -28.31 1.41
N SER A 488 -0.67 -27.87 2.35
CA SER A 488 -1.60 -28.73 3.08
C SER A 488 -2.55 -29.49 2.14
N GLY A 489 -3.17 -28.75 1.19
CA GLY A 489 -4.07 -29.37 0.21
C GLY A 489 -3.37 -30.43 -0.63
N TRP A 490 -2.20 -30.12 -1.16
CA TRP A 490 -1.42 -31.07 -1.95
C TRP A 490 -0.98 -32.30 -1.14
N LEU A 491 -0.49 -32.11 0.09
CA LEU A 491 -0.09 -33.21 0.97
C LEU A 491 -1.26 -34.14 1.31
N LEU A 492 -2.45 -33.58 1.51
CA LEU A 492 -3.68 -34.36 1.77
C LEU A 492 -4.04 -35.22 0.55
N GLU A 493 -4.05 -34.62 -0.65
CA GLU A 493 -4.32 -35.36 -1.90
C GLU A 493 -3.27 -36.43 -2.19
N ALA A 494 -1.99 -36.18 -1.83
CA ALA A 494 -0.91 -37.14 -1.96
C ALA A 494 -0.89 -38.24 -0.86
N GLY A 495 -1.84 -38.21 0.07
CA GLY A 495 -1.96 -39.23 1.14
C GLY A 495 -0.90 -39.14 2.25
N PHE A 496 -0.42 -37.94 2.55
CA PHE A 496 0.51 -37.71 3.66
C PHE A 496 -0.16 -38.00 5.01
N ALA A 497 0.40 -38.94 5.77
CA ALA A 497 -0.12 -39.35 7.08
C ALA A 497 0.67 -38.77 8.28
N GLY A 498 1.64 -37.90 8.01
CA GLY A 498 2.48 -37.25 9.04
C GLY A 498 1.85 -36.01 9.65
N GLN A 499 2.61 -35.34 10.50
CA GLN A 499 2.23 -34.09 11.11
C GLN A 499 2.60 -32.90 10.20
N LEU A 500 1.65 -32.04 9.91
CA LEU A 500 1.88 -30.73 9.27
C LEU A 500 1.53 -29.59 10.24
N LYS A 501 2.48 -28.68 10.48
CA LYS A 501 2.24 -27.44 11.22
C LYS A 501 2.39 -26.27 10.26
N ARG A 502 1.38 -25.43 10.15
CA ARG A 502 1.42 -24.20 9.34
C ARG A 502 1.64 -23.01 10.26
N LEU A 503 2.65 -22.19 9.97
CA LEU A 503 2.96 -20.93 10.66
C LEU A 503 2.79 -19.77 9.69
N GLY A 504 1.95 -18.83 10.07
CA GLY A 504 1.62 -17.65 9.28
C GLY A 504 0.79 -16.67 10.11
N LEU A 505 0.33 -15.60 9.48
CA LEU A 505 -0.49 -14.60 10.15
C LEU A 505 -1.87 -15.16 10.47
N PRO A 506 -2.43 -14.88 11.66
CA PRO A 506 -3.73 -15.41 12.08
C PRO A 506 -4.87 -14.79 11.26
N ASP A 507 -6.06 -15.42 11.35
CA ASP A 507 -7.31 -14.91 10.76
C ASP A 507 -7.91 -13.77 11.61
N THR A 508 -7.06 -12.77 11.89
CA THR A 508 -7.41 -11.52 12.59
C THR A 508 -6.55 -10.38 12.06
N PHE A 509 -7.08 -9.16 12.10
CA PHE A 509 -6.27 -8.00 11.74
C PHE A 509 -5.19 -7.76 12.79
N VAL A 510 -3.93 -7.81 12.35
CA VAL A 510 -2.76 -7.64 13.20
C VAL A 510 -2.56 -6.14 13.49
N GLU A 511 -2.42 -5.79 14.75
CA GLU A 511 -2.23 -4.40 15.18
C GLU A 511 -0.83 -3.88 14.80
N HIS A 512 -0.64 -2.56 14.94
CA HIS A 512 0.62 -1.88 14.65
C HIS A 512 1.70 -2.18 15.70
N GLY A 513 2.96 -2.18 15.27
CA GLY A 513 4.14 -2.38 16.10
C GLY A 513 5.38 -2.45 15.22
N SER A 514 6.58 -2.61 15.80
CA SER A 514 7.74 -2.95 14.96
C SER A 514 7.56 -4.36 14.38
N ARG A 515 8.10 -4.59 13.17
CA ARG A 515 8.00 -5.92 12.53
C ARG A 515 8.49 -7.04 13.46
N ASP A 516 9.64 -6.85 14.10
CA ASP A 516 10.22 -7.86 14.97
C ASP A 516 9.35 -8.15 16.21
N GLN A 517 8.74 -7.12 16.82
CA GLN A 517 7.80 -7.31 17.93
C GLN A 517 6.56 -8.09 17.50
N ILE A 518 6.00 -7.77 16.33
CA ILE A 518 4.81 -8.45 15.82
C ILE A 518 5.14 -9.92 15.49
N LEU A 519 6.26 -10.18 14.83
CA LEU A 519 6.69 -11.56 14.55
C LEU A 519 6.88 -12.37 15.83
N SER A 520 7.44 -11.75 16.89
CA SER A 520 7.61 -12.41 18.18
C SER A 520 6.26 -12.71 18.87
N ILE A 521 5.34 -11.74 18.88
CA ILE A 521 3.99 -11.93 19.45
C ILE A 521 3.25 -13.07 18.73
N LEU A 522 3.44 -13.19 17.41
CA LEU A 522 2.78 -14.21 16.59
C LEU A 522 3.51 -15.56 16.58
N GLY A 523 4.67 -15.66 17.26
CA GLY A 523 5.49 -16.88 17.26
C GLY A 523 6.12 -17.21 15.91
N LEU A 524 6.35 -16.19 15.07
CA LEU A 524 6.99 -16.31 13.75
C LEU A 524 8.49 -15.96 13.77
N ASP A 525 9.02 -15.63 14.93
CA ASP A 525 10.46 -15.42 15.15
C ASP A 525 11.18 -16.74 15.45
N SER A 526 12.49 -16.68 15.69
CA SER A 526 13.31 -17.86 16.00
C SER A 526 12.85 -18.59 17.26
N ASP A 527 12.39 -17.88 18.28
CA ASP A 527 11.99 -18.49 19.55
C ASP A 527 10.64 -19.21 19.41
N GLY A 528 9.68 -18.61 18.70
CA GLY A 528 8.38 -19.23 18.41
C GLY A 528 8.50 -20.48 17.53
N LEU A 529 9.35 -20.40 16.47
CA LEU A 529 9.60 -21.57 15.61
C LEU A 529 10.35 -22.67 16.38
N LEU A 530 11.32 -22.32 17.22
CA LEU A 530 12.03 -23.27 18.09
C LEU A 530 11.04 -24.03 19.00
N LYS A 531 10.16 -23.28 19.68
CA LYS A 531 9.12 -23.88 20.52
C LYS A 531 8.21 -24.82 19.72
N THR A 532 7.77 -24.40 18.53
CA THR A 532 6.93 -25.26 17.67
C THR A 532 7.61 -26.58 17.35
N ILE A 533 8.92 -26.56 17.04
CA ILE A 533 9.67 -27.79 16.77
C ILE A 533 9.77 -28.68 18.01
N GLN A 534 10.07 -28.07 19.19
CA GLN A 534 10.15 -28.82 20.45
C GLN A 534 8.83 -29.49 20.77
N ASP A 535 7.70 -28.78 20.66
CA ASP A 535 6.36 -29.35 20.87
C ASP A 535 6.12 -30.54 19.94
N MET A 536 6.45 -30.43 18.63
CA MET A 536 6.31 -31.53 17.67
C MET A 536 7.24 -32.72 17.92
N VAL A 537 8.37 -32.51 18.61
CA VAL A 537 9.29 -33.60 19.01
C VAL A 537 8.81 -34.28 20.25
N ASP A 538 8.29 -33.54 21.25
CA ASP A 538 7.87 -34.04 22.55
C ASP A 538 6.53 -34.83 22.48
N ASP A 539 5.60 -34.45 21.59
CA ASP A 539 4.35 -35.22 21.34
C ASP A 539 4.62 -36.70 21.02
N LYS A 540 5.80 -37.05 20.53
CA LYS A 540 6.19 -38.45 20.29
C LYS A 540 6.53 -39.21 21.57
N LYS A 541 6.95 -38.54 22.65
CA LYS A 541 7.34 -39.22 23.91
C LYS A 541 6.12 -39.70 24.69
N GLU A 542 4.98 -39.00 24.54
CA GLU A 542 3.73 -39.41 25.22
C GLU A 542 3.01 -40.58 24.55
N VAL A 543 3.10 -40.70 23.20
CA VAL A 543 2.44 -41.81 22.45
C VAL A 543 3.16 -43.16 22.61
N HIS A 544 4.41 -43.20 23.07
CA HIS A 544 5.18 -44.44 23.28
C HIS A 544 5.17 -44.94 24.72
N ASN A 545 4.45 -44.27 25.62
CA ASN A 545 4.30 -44.67 27.02
C ASN A 545 2.91 -45.28 27.37
N PHE A 546 2.17 -45.78 26.38
CA PHE A 546 0.93 -46.55 26.54
C PHE A 546 1.07 -47.94 25.95
#